data_1a6a3a0581774e93f4290c48901c8ecd
#
_entry.id   1a6a3a0581774e93f4290c48901c8ecd
#
_cell.length_a   1.000
_cell.length_b   1.000
_cell.length_c   1.000
_cell.angle_alpha   90.00
_cell.angle_beta   90.00
_cell.angle_gamma   90.00
#
_symmetry.space_group_name_H-M   'P 1'
#
loop_
_entity.id
_entity.type
_entity.pdbx_description
1 polymer ?
#
loop_
_entity_poly.entity_id
_entity_poly.type
_entity_poly.pdbx_seq_one_letter_code
_entity_poly.pdbx_strand_id
1 'polypeptide(L)'
;MLGVYLDSKLTWAKHIDYVCNKLSRVLYMLRHLKLSVPYNYLRVTYFAYFQSIMKYGLIIWGNSAHTTRVYKLQKKAIRILTNSASTEHCRPLFIKMKLLTLTSLYIKDLLLFIKDNINKYMYDIRSDFHLYNTRQQHNFNIPLCRLSKTVDSFEYMTLKVANRFPPELFLLVQSEFVSKINNWLFSNPFYTI
;
A
#
# COMPACT_ATOMS: atom_id res chain seq x y z
N MET A 1 18.97 -12.06 -4.81
CA MET A 1 19.24 -11.04 -3.78
C MET A 1 18.06 -10.09 -3.71
N LEU A 2 17.40 -10.04 -2.57
CA LEU A 2 16.36 -9.05 -2.29
C LEU A 2 17.08 -7.80 -1.78
N GLY A 3 17.14 -6.74 -2.57
CA GLY A 3 17.80 -5.50 -2.21
C GLY A 3 16.93 -4.30 -2.55
N VAL A 4 17.05 -3.24 -1.76
CA VAL A 4 16.45 -1.93 -2.03
C VAL A 4 17.53 -1.03 -2.59
N TYR A 5 17.26 -0.41 -3.75
CA TYR A 5 18.19 0.53 -4.38
C TYR A 5 17.92 1.95 -3.86
N LEU A 6 18.89 2.53 -3.19
CA LEU A 6 18.84 3.91 -2.72
C LEU A 6 19.59 4.81 -3.73
N ASP A 7 19.00 5.92 -4.09
CA ASP A 7 19.68 7.01 -4.77
C ASP A 7 19.99 8.17 -3.82
N SER A 8 20.98 8.98 -4.13
CA SER A 8 21.44 10.10 -3.28
C SER A 8 20.34 11.13 -3.00
N LYS A 9 19.31 11.20 -3.85
CA LYS A 9 18.18 12.11 -3.71
C LYS A 9 16.95 11.45 -3.08
N LEU A 10 17.00 10.16 -2.73
CA LEU A 10 15.88 9.37 -2.20
C LEU A 10 14.61 9.47 -3.05
N THR A 11 14.78 9.48 -4.38
CA THR A 11 13.65 9.55 -5.32
C THR A 11 12.99 8.20 -5.58
N TRP A 12 13.70 7.11 -5.23
CA TRP A 12 13.30 5.73 -5.48
C TRP A 12 13.22 5.34 -6.96
N ALA A 13 13.62 6.23 -7.88
CA ALA A 13 13.49 6.00 -9.31
C ALA A 13 14.19 4.70 -9.76
N LYS A 14 15.46 4.51 -9.37
CA LYS A 14 16.23 3.30 -9.68
C LYS A 14 15.61 2.03 -9.10
N HIS A 15 15.10 2.10 -7.88
CA HIS A 15 14.43 0.96 -7.25
C HIS A 15 13.15 0.59 -8.01
N ILE A 16 12.34 1.58 -8.35
CA ILE A 16 11.09 1.38 -9.08
C ILE A 16 11.37 0.84 -10.49
N ASP A 17 12.45 1.28 -11.18
CA ASP A 17 12.87 0.69 -12.44
C ASP A 17 13.17 -0.81 -12.29
N TYR A 18 13.91 -1.18 -11.26
CA TYR A 18 14.21 -2.58 -10.97
C TYR A 18 12.94 -3.40 -10.67
N VAL A 19 12.04 -2.88 -9.84
CA VAL A 19 10.74 -3.51 -9.54
C VAL A 19 9.92 -3.68 -10.82
N CYS A 20 9.80 -2.63 -11.64
CA CYS A 20 9.07 -2.68 -12.90
C CYS A 20 9.62 -3.74 -13.86
N ASN A 21 10.94 -3.86 -13.96
CA ASN A 21 11.57 -4.88 -14.80
C ASN A 21 11.25 -6.30 -14.32
N LYS A 22 11.30 -6.54 -13.01
CA LYS A 22 10.90 -7.84 -12.41
C LYS A 22 9.42 -8.13 -12.67
N LEU A 23 8.55 -7.17 -12.39
CA LEU A 23 7.10 -7.32 -12.58
C LEU A 23 6.73 -7.57 -14.06
N SER A 24 7.46 -6.97 -15.00
CA SER A 24 7.24 -7.19 -16.44
C SER A 24 7.53 -8.65 -16.84
N ARG A 25 8.58 -9.25 -16.28
CA ARG A 25 8.87 -10.68 -16.47
C ARG A 25 7.77 -11.57 -15.89
N VAL A 26 7.26 -11.23 -14.70
CA VAL A 26 6.14 -11.96 -14.09
C VAL A 26 4.87 -11.78 -14.91
N LEU A 27 4.60 -10.60 -15.49
CA LEU A 27 3.45 -10.41 -16.40
C LEU A 27 3.53 -11.31 -17.63
N TYR A 28 4.72 -11.45 -18.20
CA TYR A 28 4.94 -12.39 -19.31
C TYR A 28 4.59 -13.82 -18.88
N MET A 29 5.13 -14.28 -17.75
CA MET A 29 4.84 -15.58 -17.18
C MET A 29 3.31 -15.79 -16.95
N LEU A 30 2.62 -14.81 -16.34
CA LEU A 30 1.18 -14.89 -16.09
C LEU A 30 0.36 -15.02 -17.39
N ARG A 31 0.78 -14.36 -18.49
CA ARG A 31 0.11 -14.48 -19.80
C ARG A 31 0.20 -15.89 -20.37
N HIS A 32 1.36 -16.53 -20.24
CA HIS A 32 1.54 -17.91 -20.70
C HIS A 32 0.80 -18.90 -19.81
N LEU A 33 0.93 -18.77 -18.50
CA LEU A 33 0.24 -19.65 -17.55
C LEU A 33 -1.28 -19.60 -17.69
N LYS A 34 -1.85 -18.44 -18.00
CA LYS A 34 -3.29 -18.28 -18.20
C LYS A 34 -3.86 -19.24 -19.25
N LEU A 35 -3.06 -19.63 -20.25
CA LEU A 35 -3.50 -20.54 -21.32
C LEU A 35 -3.51 -22.01 -20.88
N SER A 36 -2.77 -22.36 -19.82
CA SER A 36 -2.49 -23.74 -19.44
C SER A 36 -3.00 -24.13 -18.06
N VAL A 37 -3.32 -23.17 -17.18
CA VAL A 37 -3.69 -23.47 -15.80
C VAL A 37 -5.05 -22.87 -15.41
N PRO A 38 -5.81 -23.55 -14.52
CA PRO A 38 -7.03 -23.01 -13.93
C PRO A 38 -6.79 -21.70 -13.17
N TYR A 39 -7.83 -20.86 -13.09
CA TYR A 39 -7.79 -19.55 -12.44
C TYR A 39 -7.21 -19.57 -11.01
N ASN A 40 -7.52 -20.57 -10.20
CA ASN A 40 -7.04 -20.65 -8.82
C ASN A 40 -5.52 -20.69 -8.75
N TYR A 41 -4.86 -21.45 -9.60
CA TYR A 41 -3.39 -21.50 -9.67
C TYR A 41 -2.79 -20.20 -10.19
N LEU A 42 -3.45 -19.57 -11.17
CA LEU A 42 -3.02 -18.27 -11.69
C LEU A 42 -3.10 -17.19 -10.60
N ARG A 43 -4.14 -17.22 -9.77
CA ARG A 43 -4.28 -16.34 -8.61
C ARG A 43 -3.18 -16.56 -7.57
N VAL A 44 -2.87 -17.80 -7.23
CA VAL A 44 -1.77 -18.14 -6.31
C VAL A 44 -0.44 -17.63 -6.86
N THR A 45 -0.19 -17.82 -8.15
CA THR A 45 1.02 -17.32 -8.83
C THR A 45 1.12 -15.79 -8.79
N TYR A 46 -0.01 -15.07 -8.92
CA TYR A 46 -0.04 -13.63 -8.75
C TYR A 46 0.43 -13.22 -7.34
N PHE A 47 -0.09 -13.84 -6.30
CA PHE A 47 0.32 -13.52 -4.92
C PHE A 47 1.78 -13.87 -4.66
N ALA A 48 2.21 -15.06 -5.09
CA ALA A 48 3.55 -15.56 -4.83
C ALA A 48 4.65 -14.75 -5.53
N TYR A 49 4.43 -14.34 -6.77
CA TYR A 49 5.45 -13.68 -7.58
C TYR A 49 5.18 -12.20 -7.80
N PHE A 50 3.97 -11.81 -8.21
CA PHE A 50 3.70 -10.42 -8.54
C PHE A 50 3.56 -9.56 -7.28
N GLN A 51 2.66 -9.94 -6.40
CA GLN A 51 2.39 -9.15 -5.19
C GLN A 51 3.56 -9.16 -4.21
N SER A 52 4.27 -10.28 -4.06
CA SER A 52 5.45 -10.37 -3.18
C SER A 52 6.56 -9.41 -3.60
N ILE A 53 6.87 -9.35 -4.90
CA ILE A 53 7.87 -8.39 -5.44
C ILE A 53 7.38 -6.95 -5.23
N MET A 54 6.12 -6.68 -5.53
CA MET A 54 5.52 -5.35 -5.40
C MET A 54 5.46 -4.88 -3.94
N LYS A 55 5.20 -5.79 -3.00
CA LYS A 55 5.06 -5.47 -1.58
C LYS A 55 6.40 -5.33 -0.86
N TYR A 56 7.50 -5.84 -1.42
CA TYR A 56 8.80 -5.78 -0.78
C TYR A 56 9.26 -4.35 -0.56
N GLY A 57 9.45 -3.95 0.70
CA GLY A 57 9.84 -2.59 1.10
C GLY A 57 8.83 -1.50 0.73
N LEU A 58 7.58 -1.84 0.39
CA LEU A 58 6.57 -0.89 -0.06
C LEU A 58 6.35 0.27 0.90
N ILE A 59 6.45 0.03 2.20
CA ILE A 59 6.30 1.06 3.23
C ILE A 59 7.29 2.22 3.07
N ILE A 60 8.46 1.97 2.46
CA ILE A 60 9.52 2.96 2.30
C ILE A 60 9.34 3.75 1.00
N TRP A 61 9.06 3.05 -0.12
CA TRP A 61 9.01 3.66 -1.45
C TRP A 61 7.59 3.92 -1.98
N GLY A 62 6.56 3.45 -1.26
CA GLY A 62 5.17 3.49 -1.72
C GLY A 62 4.58 4.88 -1.93
N ASN A 63 5.15 5.93 -1.32
CA ASN A 63 4.77 7.33 -1.52
C ASN A 63 5.59 8.05 -2.61
N SER A 64 6.48 7.35 -3.32
CA SER A 64 7.27 7.97 -4.39
C SER A 64 6.40 8.38 -5.59
N ALA A 65 6.72 9.50 -6.22
CA ALA A 65 6.07 9.97 -7.45
C ALA A 65 6.12 8.94 -8.61
N HIS A 66 7.09 8.02 -8.59
CA HIS A 66 7.27 7.01 -9.62
C HIS A 66 6.40 5.75 -9.43
N THR A 67 5.68 5.59 -8.33
CA THR A 67 4.84 4.43 -8.01
C THR A 67 3.74 4.16 -9.04
N THR A 68 3.28 5.18 -9.74
CA THR A 68 2.30 5.08 -10.83
C THR A 68 2.71 4.08 -11.91
N ARG A 69 4.02 3.88 -12.12
CA ARG A 69 4.55 2.92 -13.10
C ARG A 69 4.28 1.48 -12.66
N VAL A 70 4.53 1.18 -11.40
CA VAL A 70 4.23 -0.12 -10.79
C VAL A 70 2.72 -0.40 -10.81
N TYR A 71 1.93 0.61 -10.46
CA TYR A 71 0.47 0.49 -10.50
C TYR A 71 -0.08 0.21 -11.91
N LYS A 72 0.51 0.82 -12.96
CA LYS A 72 0.16 0.49 -14.35
C LYS A 72 0.41 -1.00 -14.67
N LEU A 73 1.50 -1.58 -14.16
CA LEU A 73 1.78 -3.01 -14.32
C LEU A 73 0.78 -3.86 -13.53
N GLN A 74 0.38 -3.45 -12.32
CA GLN A 74 -0.66 -4.13 -11.55
C GLN A 74 -2.01 -4.14 -12.29
N LYS A 75 -2.39 -3.04 -12.93
CA LYS A 75 -3.60 -3.01 -13.79
C LYS A 75 -3.51 -4.01 -14.95
N LYS A 76 -2.33 -4.17 -15.56
CA LYS A 76 -2.13 -5.20 -16.59
C LYS A 76 -2.27 -6.61 -15.99
N ALA A 77 -1.71 -6.86 -14.81
CA ALA A 77 -1.81 -8.16 -14.15
C ALA A 77 -3.27 -8.54 -13.87
N ILE A 78 -4.08 -7.61 -13.32
CA ILE A 78 -5.47 -7.92 -13.00
C ILE A 78 -6.30 -8.22 -14.24
N ARG A 79 -6.07 -7.51 -15.36
CA ARG A 79 -6.75 -7.82 -16.64
C ARG A 79 -6.36 -9.20 -17.17
N ILE A 80 -5.12 -9.64 -16.97
CA ILE A 80 -4.71 -11.01 -17.33
C ILE A 80 -5.46 -12.02 -16.47
N LEU A 81 -5.57 -11.80 -15.16
CA LEU A 81 -6.28 -12.68 -14.21
C LEU A 81 -7.78 -12.80 -14.55
N THR A 82 -8.41 -11.71 -14.94
CA THR A 82 -9.86 -11.65 -15.21
C THR A 82 -10.23 -11.96 -16.66
N ASN A 83 -9.25 -12.19 -17.54
CA ASN A 83 -9.45 -12.32 -18.96
C ASN A 83 -10.14 -11.10 -19.61
N SER A 84 -9.88 -9.92 -19.10
CA SER A 84 -10.50 -8.67 -19.52
C SER A 84 -9.73 -7.99 -20.66
N ALA A 85 -10.43 -7.14 -21.41
CA ALA A 85 -9.82 -6.33 -22.46
C ALA A 85 -8.77 -5.35 -21.90
N SER A 86 -7.80 -4.97 -22.73
CA SER A 86 -6.71 -4.06 -22.33
C SER A 86 -7.18 -2.67 -21.89
N THR A 87 -8.36 -2.24 -22.36
CA THR A 87 -8.98 -0.95 -22.07
C THR A 87 -9.99 -0.99 -20.91
N GLU A 88 -10.35 -2.20 -20.44
CA GLU A 88 -11.37 -2.35 -19.39
C GLU A 88 -10.99 -1.64 -18.09
N HIS A 89 -11.99 -1.03 -17.45
CA HIS A 89 -11.81 -0.28 -16.23
C HIS A 89 -11.46 -1.20 -15.06
N CYS A 90 -10.33 -0.96 -14.38
CA CYS A 90 -9.80 -1.91 -13.40
C CYS A 90 -10.48 -1.87 -12.02
N ARG A 91 -11.18 -0.79 -11.63
CA ARG A 91 -11.78 -0.68 -10.29
C ARG A 91 -12.77 -1.80 -9.97
N PRO A 92 -13.73 -2.12 -10.84
CA PRO A 92 -14.63 -3.25 -10.63
C PRO A 92 -13.88 -4.58 -10.54
N LEU A 93 -12.80 -4.73 -11.33
CA LEU A 93 -12.00 -5.96 -11.32
C LEU A 93 -11.29 -6.17 -9.99
N PHE A 94 -10.71 -5.11 -9.38
CA PHE A 94 -10.09 -5.18 -8.05
C PHE A 94 -11.11 -5.61 -6.99
N ILE A 95 -12.32 -5.04 -7.00
CA ILE A 95 -13.40 -5.37 -6.07
C ILE A 95 -13.85 -6.82 -6.27
N LYS A 96 -14.16 -7.22 -7.51
CA LYS A 96 -14.61 -8.58 -7.87
C LYS A 96 -13.62 -9.64 -7.42
N MET A 97 -12.33 -9.37 -7.61
CA MET A 97 -11.25 -10.31 -7.31
C MET A 97 -10.79 -10.25 -5.85
N LYS A 98 -11.31 -9.31 -5.05
CA LYS A 98 -10.83 -9.00 -3.69
C LYS A 98 -9.30 -8.87 -3.66
N LEU A 99 -8.76 -8.03 -4.55
CA LEU A 99 -7.35 -7.70 -4.63
C LEU A 99 -7.14 -6.24 -4.22
N LEU A 100 -6.12 -6.02 -3.40
CA LEU A 100 -5.74 -4.66 -3.00
C LEU A 100 -4.91 -3.99 -4.10
N THR A 101 -5.20 -2.72 -4.37
CA THR A 101 -4.34 -1.88 -5.22
C THR A 101 -3.00 -1.63 -4.54
N LEU A 102 -2.00 -1.19 -5.29
CA LEU A 102 -0.71 -0.78 -4.74
C LEU A 102 -0.87 0.24 -3.60
N THR A 103 -1.69 1.28 -3.83
CA THR A 103 -1.98 2.32 -2.83
C THR A 103 -2.70 1.74 -1.61
N SER A 104 -3.68 0.85 -1.81
CA SER A 104 -4.36 0.17 -0.69
C SER A 104 -3.42 -0.73 0.12
N LEU A 105 -2.45 -1.41 -0.53
CA LEU A 105 -1.42 -2.18 0.16
C LEU A 105 -0.50 -1.28 0.98
N TYR A 106 -0.10 -0.14 0.43
CA TYR A 106 0.71 0.84 1.14
C TYR A 106 -0.02 1.40 2.37
N ILE A 107 -1.29 1.83 2.23
CA ILE A 107 -2.13 2.28 3.34
C ILE A 107 -2.23 1.20 4.42
N LYS A 108 -2.47 -0.06 4.01
CA LYS A 108 -2.53 -1.19 4.94
C LYS A 108 -1.22 -1.36 5.71
N ASP A 109 -0.08 -1.32 5.04
CA ASP A 109 1.22 -1.51 5.68
C ASP A 109 1.53 -0.36 6.67
N LEU A 110 1.16 0.90 6.37
CA LEU A 110 1.27 2.02 7.30
C LEU A 110 0.37 1.85 8.54
N LEU A 111 -0.88 1.41 8.34
CA LEU A 111 -1.82 1.20 9.44
C LEU A 111 -1.40 0.04 10.35
N LEU A 112 -0.85 -1.03 9.78
CA LEU A 112 -0.27 -2.13 10.56
C LEU A 112 0.95 -1.65 11.34
N PHE A 113 1.83 -0.89 10.70
CA PHE A 113 3.02 -0.35 11.35
C PHE A 113 2.68 0.49 12.59
N ILE A 114 1.71 1.43 12.48
CA ILE A 114 1.33 2.24 13.64
C ILE A 114 0.67 1.39 14.72
N LYS A 115 -0.20 0.45 14.35
CA LYS A 115 -0.86 -0.44 15.30
C LYS A 115 0.13 -1.27 16.10
N ASP A 116 1.16 -1.82 15.45
CA ASP A 116 2.19 -2.63 16.10
C ASP A 116 3.15 -1.80 16.96
N ASN A 117 3.25 -0.50 16.71
CA ASN A 117 4.22 0.39 17.35
C ASN A 117 3.60 1.49 18.22
N ILE A 118 2.27 1.57 18.32
CA ILE A 118 1.58 2.63 19.05
C ILE A 118 2.03 2.71 20.51
N ASN A 119 2.24 1.57 21.16
CA ASN A 119 2.69 1.50 22.54
C ASN A 119 4.22 1.64 22.69
N LYS A 120 4.97 1.39 21.61
CA LYS A 120 6.45 1.37 21.64
C LYS A 120 7.05 2.75 21.44
N TYR A 121 6.46 3.56 20.58
CA TYR A 121 6.99 4.88 20.23
C TYR A 121 6.27 6.03 20.92
N MET A 122 5.28 5.76 21.82
CA MET A 122 4.48 6.78 22.51
C MET A 122 4.20 7.97 21.60
N TYR A 123 3.49 7.69 20.49
CA TYR A 123 3.09 8.77 19.58
C TYR A 123 2.22 9.77 20.32
N ASP A 124 2.70 11.01 20.41
CA ASP A 124 1.98 12.09 21.06
C ASP A 124 0.63 12.32 20.40
N ILE A 125 -0.39 12.44 21.22
CA ILE A 125 -1.74 12.80 20.80
C ILE A 125 -1.91 14.33 20.99
N ARG A 126 -2.72 14.97 20.19
CA ARG A 126 -2.91 16.43 20.28
C ARG A 126 -3.46 16.87 21.64
N SER A 127 -4.24 16.03 22.33
CA SER A 127 -4.70 16.30 23.70
C SER A 127 -3.57 16.47 24.71
N ASP A 128 -2.38 15.93 24.44
CA ASP A 128 -1.23 16.05 25.35
C ASP A 128 -0.60 17.45 25.30
N PHE A 129 -0.86 18.21 24.23
CA PHE A 129 -0.34 19.56 24.02
C PHE A 129 -1.37 20.67 24.28
N HIS A 130 -2.68 20.35 24.19
CA HIS A 130 -3.74 21.35 24.26
C HIS A 130 -4.88 20.90 25.18
N LEU A 131 -5.17 21.69 26.20
CA LEU A 131 -6.28 21.46 27.14
C LEU A 131 -7.66 21.71 26.54
N TYR A 132 -7.73 22.19 25.31
CA TYR A 132 -9.01 22.53 24.66
C TYR A 132 -9.62 21.29 23.96
N ASN A 133 -10.91 21.06 24.23
CA ASN A 133 -11.70 20.01 23.55
C ASN A 133 -11.94 20.39 22.08
N THR A 134 -11.07 19.95 21.20
CA THR A 134 -11.21 20.13 19.76
C THR A 134 -11.65 18.83 19.09
N ARG A 135 -12.27 18.93 17.90
CA ARG A 135 -12.66 17.76 17.11
C ARG A 135 -11.50 16.81 16.77
N GLN A 136 -10.27 17.29 16.84
CA GLN A 136 -9.07 16.56 16.48
C GLN A 136 -8.18 16.22 17.68
N GLN A 137 -8.69 16.32 18.90
CA GLN A 137 -7.92 16.07 20.13
C GLN A 137 -7.30 14.66 20.19
N HIS A 138 -7.98 13.67 19.62
CA HIS A 138 -7.53 12.27 19.59
C HIS A 138 -6.60 11.93 18.41
N ASN A 139 -6.30 12.89 17.55
CA ASN A 139 -5.40 12.69 16.42
C ASN A 139 -3.95 12.68 16.91
N PHE A 140 -3.13 11.86 16.25
CA PHE A 140 -1.68 11.89 16.44
C PHE A 140 -1.13 13.25 16.06
N ASN A 141 -0.17 13.74 16.84
CA ASN A 141 0.53 14.97 16.54
C ASN A 141 1.48 14.77 15.36
N ILE A 142 1.28 15.52 14.29
CA ILE A 142 2.13 15.45 13.10
C ILE A 142 3.17 16.56 13.21
N PRO A 143 4.49 16.23 13.20
CA PRO A 143 5.53 17.24 13.33
C PRO A 143 5.52 18.21 12.13
N LEU A 144 5.79 19.48 12.40
CA LEU A 144 5.95 20.49 11.36
C LEU A 144 7.27 20.26 10.62
N CYS A 145 7.18 19.91 9.34
CA CYS A 145 8.34 19.65 8.50
C CYS A 145 8.43 20.66 7.36
N ARG A 146 9.62 21.26 7.18
CA ARG A 146 9.90 22.21 6.07
C ARG A 146 10.26 21.51 4.77
N LEU A 147 10.87 20.34 4.84
CA LEU A 147 11.36 19.61 3.66
C LEU A 147 10.31 18.67 3.14
N SER A 148 10.01 18.74 1.85
CA SER A 148 9.09 17.83 1.17
C SER A 148 9.47 16.35 1.36
N LYS A 149 10.77 16.05 1.34
CA LYS A 149 11.26 14.68 1.58
C LYS A 149 10.91 14.13 2.97
N THR A 150 10.88 14.98 3.99
CA THR A 150 10.45 14.57 5.33
C THR A 150 8.94 14.34 5.38
N VAL A 151 8.17 15.19 4.67
CA VAL A 151 6.72 15.01 4.51
C VAL A 151 6.38 13.72 3.75
N ASP A 152 7.26 13.31 2.83
CA ASP A 152 7.11 12.08 2.06
C ASP A 152 7.67 10.83 2.78
N SER A 153 8.28 11.00 3.97
CA SER A 153 8.80 9.88 4.76
C SER A 153 7.68 8.95 5.21
N PHE A 154 8.02 7.69 5.43
CA PHE A 154 7.04 6.71 5.88
C PHE A 154 6.48 7.04 7.27
N GLU A 155 7.28 7.62 8.16
CA GLU A 155 6.85 8.02 9.51
C GLU A 155 5.79 9.12 9.46
N TYR A 156 6.06 10.19 8.71
CA TYR A 156 5.09 11.27 8.51
C TYR A 156 3.80 10.77 7.86
N MET A 157 3.93 9.96 6.80
CA MET A 157 2.78 9.39 6.10
C MET A 157 1.99 8.42 6.96
N THR A 158 2.63 7.69 7.87
CA THR A 158 1.96 6.82 8.84
C THR A 158 0.99 7.61 9.72
N LEU A 159 1.45 8.70 10.34
CA LEU A 159 0.62 9.57 11.18
C LEU A 159 -0.50 10.25 10.36
N LYS A 160 -0.16 10.75 9.17
CA LYS A 160 -1.12 11.40 8.27
C LYS A 160 -2.24 10.45 7.82
N VAL A 161 -1.90 9.21 7.51
CA VAL A 161 -2.89 8.18 7.12
C VAL A 161 -3.69 7.73 8.34
N ALA A 162 -3.05 7.49 9.49
CA ALA A 162 -3.72 7.07 10.71
C ALA A 162 -4.78 8.07 11.17
N ASN A 163 -4.50 9.37 11.08
CA ASN A 163 -5.45 10.44 11.44
C ASN A 163 -6.69 10.53 10.53
N ARG A 164 -6.73 9.78 9.42
CA ARG A 164 -7.93 9.66 8.56
C ARG A 164 -8.86 8.52 8.99
N PHE A 165 -8.45 7.73 9.99
CA PHE A 165 -9.22 6.63 10.52
C PHE A 165 -9.71 6.93 11.94
N PRO A 166 -10.86 6.39 12.35
CA PRO A 166 -11.35 6.60 13.71
C PRO A 166 -10.41 5.98 14.73
N PRO A 167 -10.10 6.68 15.84
CA PRO A 167 -9.14 6.22 16.85
C PRO A 167 -9.55 4.88 17.50
N GLU A 168 -10.84 4.59 17.60
CA GLU A 168 -11.37 3.34 18.14
C GLU A 168 -10.88 2.11 17.36
N LEU A 169 -10.54 2.30 16.09
CA LEU A 169 -10.01 1.23 15.25
C LEU A 169 -8.70 0.67 15.83
N PHE A 170 -7.85 1.53 16.39
CA PHE A 170 -6.57 1.14 16.96
C PHE A 170 -6.68 0.45 18.33
N LEU A 171 -7.86 0.46 18.97
CA LEU A 171 -8.13 -0.27 20.22
C LEU A 171 -8.49 -1.74 19.98
N LEU A 172 -8.84 -2.12 18.76
CA LEU A 172 -9.26 -3.49 18.43
C LEU A 172 -8.10 -4.48 18.58
N VAL A 173 -8.45 -5.75 18.78
CA VAL A 173 -7.49 -6.85 18.73
C VAL A 173 -6.90 -6.94 17.31
N GLN A 174 -5.64 -7.40 17.18
CA GLN A 174 -4.90 -7.42 15.91
C GLN A 174 -5.66 -8.13 14.78
N SER A 175 -6.29 -9.27 15.05
CA SER A 175 -7.05 -10.03 14.05
C SER A 175 -8.28 -9.27 13.53
N GLU A 176 -9.02 -8.62 14.41
CA GLU A 176 -10.19 -7.80 14.07
C GLU A 176 -9.79 -6.54 13.30
N PHE A 177 -8.72 -5.89 13.77
CA PHE A 177 -8.14 -4.72 13.08
C PHE A 177 -7.80 -5.03 11.63
N VAL A 178 -7.02 -6.10 11.41
CA VAL A 178 -6.63 -6.56 10.06
C VAL A 178 -7.86 -6.90 9.20
N SER A 179 -8.85 -7.58 9.78
CA SER A 179 -10.08 -7.95 9.08
C SER A 179 -10.89 -6.71 8.66
N LYS A 180 -11.11 -5.77 9.58
CA LYS A 180 -11.85 -4.52 9.29
C LYS A 180 -11.16 -3.69 8.21
N ILE A 181 -9.84 -3.51 8.31
CA ILE A 181 -9.07 -2.76 7.30
C ILE A 181 -9.12 -3.44 5.94
N ASN A 182 -8.94 -4.77 5.88
CA ASN A 182 -9.01 -5.49 4.62
C ASN A 182 -10.38 -5.33 3.95
N ASN A 183 -11.46 -5.54 4.69
CA ASN A 183 -12.82 -5.43 4.18
C ASN A 183 -13.10 -4.02 3.64
N TRP A 184 -12.66 -2.99 4.38
CA TRP A 184 -12.83 -1.61 3.95
C TRP A 184 -12.02 -1.29 2.69
N LEU A 185 -10.75 -1.72 2.62
CA LEU A 185 -9.87 -1.50 1.47
C LEU A 185 -10.31 -2.29 0.22
N PHE A 186 -10.91 -3.47 0.37
CA PHE A 186 -11.49 -4.22 -0.75
C PHE A 186 -12.71 -3.52 -1.35
N SER A 187 -13.54 -2.91 -0.50
CA SER A 187 -14.72 -2.15 -0.95
C SER A 187 -14.34 -0.79 -1.54
N ASN A 188 -13.21 -0.22 -1.11
CA ASN A 188 -12.74 1.12 -1.49
C ASN A 188 -11.32 1.07 -2.08
N PRO A 189 -11.14 0.62 -3.34
CA PRO A 189 -9.82 0.61 -3.97
C PRO A 189 -9.30 2.04 -4.16
N PHE A 190 -8.18 2.37 -3.51
CA PHE A 190 -7.50 3.65 -3.64
C PHE A 190 -6.54 3.64 -4.82
N TYR A 191 -6.47 4.76 -5.53
CA TYR A 191 -5.57 4.97 -6.66
C TYR A 191 -4.50 6.02 -6.37
N THR A 192 -4.78 6.90 -5.42
CA THR A 192 -3.89 7.93 -4.88
C THR A 192 -4.08 8.02 -3.36
N ILE A 193 -3.11 8.59 -2.66
CA ILE A 193 -3.13 8.81 -1.20
C ILE A 193 -3.68 10.20 -0.90
#